data_63523bdc7c810be2db93b8325b1b4b5a
#
_entry.id   63523bdc7c810be2db93b8325b1b4b5a
#
_cell.length_a   1.000
_cell.length_b   1.000
_cell.length_c   1.000
_cell.angle_alpha   90.00
_cell.angle_beta   90.00
_cell.angle_gamma   90.00
#
_symmetry.space_group_name_H-M   'P 1'
#
loop_
_entity.id
_entity.type
_entity.pdbx_description
1 polymer ?
#
loop_
_entity_poly.entity_id
_entity_poly.type
_entity_poly.pdbx_seq_one_letter_code
_entity_poly.pdbx_strand_id
1 'polypeptide(L)'
;MLLLLLASCGSSRKVEKQSEQVVVQEINLTPEQQRKYDYFFLEAIRMKEKKEYATAFGLLQHCLEINPNASSALYEISQYYMFLRQVPQGQAALE
;
A
#
# COMPACT_ATOMS: atom_id res chain seq x y z
N MET A 1 -23.60 18.89 -38.55
CA MET A 1 -23.64 19.60 -37.68
C MET A 1 -23.70 19.05 -36.36
N LEU A 2 -24.50 18.40 -36.15
CA LEU A 2 -24.71 17.93 -34.90
C LEU A 2 -23.67 16.97 -34.53
N LEU A 3 -23.16 16.40 -35.41
CA LEU A 3 -22.32 15.46 -35.09
C LEU A 3 -21.12 15.88 -34.35
N LEU A 4 -20.82 16.95 -34.51
CA LEU A 4 -19.66 17.34 -33.91
C LEU A 4 -19.66 17.15 -32.50
N LEU A 5 -20.68 17.20 -31.98
CA LEU A 5 -20.73 17.14 -30.57
C LEU A 5 -20.21 15.90 -30.09
N LEU A 6 -20.34 14.92 -30.75
CA LEU A 6 -19.88 13.78 -30.22
C LEU A 6 -18.48 13.79 -30.07
N ALA A 7 -17.87 14.41 -30.77
CA ALA A 7 -16.47 14.42 -30.63
C ALA A 7 -16.07 14.87 -29.31
N SER A 8 -16.69 15.76 -28.82
CA SER A 8 -16.25 16.23 -27.57
C SER A 8 -16.33 15.22 -26.55
N CYS A 9 -17.28 14.50 -26.61
CA CYS A 9 -17.39 13.63 -25.53
C CYS A 9 -16.33 12.65 -25.61
N GLY A 10 -15.91 12.30 -26.67
CA GLY A 10 -14.93 11.34 -26.67
C GLY A 10 -13.70 11.80 -26.10
N SER A 11 -13.37 12.95 -26.27
CA SER A 11 -12.16 13.35 -25.74
C SER A 11 -12.16 13.43 -24.31
N SER A 12 -13.18 13.76 -23.77
CA SER A 12 -13.13 13.90 -22.37
C SER A 12 -12.77 12.68 -21.68
N ARG A 13 -13.16 11.61 -22.12
CA ARG A 13 -12.93 10.55 -21.42
C ARG A 13 -11.58 10.19 -21.28
N LYS A 14 -10.81 10.36 -22.18
CA LYS A 14 -9.54 10.00 -22.01
C LYS A 14 -8.81 10.77 -21.11
N VAL A 15 -9.22 11.81 -20.79
CA VAL A 15 -8.54 12.59 -19.93
C VAL A 15 -8.47 12.05 -18.62
N GLU A 16 -9.41 11.58 -18.13
CA GLU A 16 -9.36 11.21 -16.82
C GLU A 16 -8.50 10.10 -16.57
N LYS A 17 -8.25 9.33 -17.46
CA LYS A 17 -7.46 8.36 -17.15
C LYS A 17 -6.14 8.72 -16.88
N GLN A 18 -5.64 9.64 -17.42
CA GLN A 18 -4.35 9.96 -17.18
C GLN A 18 -4.13 10.58 -15.92
N SER A 19 -5.07 10.96 -15.29
CA SER A 19 -4.85 11.62 -14.08
C SER A 19 -4.34 10.73 -13.08
N GLU A 20 -4.72 9.58 -13.09
CA GLU A 20 -4.30 8.83 -12.07
C GLU A 20 -3.03 8.26 -12.22
N GLN A 21 -2.55 8.17 -13.26
CA GLN A 21 -1.34 7.67 -13.35
C GLN A 21 -0.26 8.42 -12.86
N VAL A 22 -0.35 9.42 -12.54
CA VAL A 22 0.63 10.21 -12.08
C VAL A 22 1.21 9.78 -10.92
N VAL A 23 0.66 9.24 -10.18
CA VAL A 23 1.11 8.95 -8.98
C VAL A 23 2.14 8.00 -8.70
N VAL A 24 2.06 6.95 -9.11
CA VAL A 24 2.96 6.00 -8.70
C VAL A 24 4.24 5.85 -9.41
N GLN A 25 5.31 5.76 -8.78
CA GLN A 25 6.52 5.53 -9.32
C GLN A 25 6.77 4.08 -9.24
N GLU A 26 7.00 3.38 -10.25
CA GLU A 26 7.22 2.01 -10.23
C GLU A 26 8.58 1.66 -9.76
N ILE A 27 8.77 0.75 -8.87
CA ILE A 27 10.02 0.31 -8.38
C ILE A 27 10.26 -1.07 -8.85
N ASN A 28 11.33 -1.29 -9.56
CA ASN A 28 11.63 -2.61 -10.06
C ASN A 28 12.48 -3.35 -9.09
N LEU A 29 11.93 -4.31 -8.42
CA LEU A 29 12.67 -5.10 -7.48
C LEU A 29 13.38 -6.24 -8.18
N THR A 30 14.55 -6.58 -7.70
CA THR A 30 15.23 -7.76 -8.21
C THR A 30 14.48 -8.96 -7.69
N PRO A 31 14.65 -10.12 -8.29
CA PRO A 31 13.95 -11.31 -7.80
C PRO A 31 14.27 -11.60 -6.35
N GLU A 32 15.50 -11.32 -5.91
CA GLU A 32 15.84 -11.56 -4.55
C GLU A 32 15.14 -10.60 -3.64
N GLN A 33 15.03 -9.34 -4.03
CA GLN A 33 14.31 -8.37 -3.22
C GLN A 33 12.83 -8.73 -3.16
N GLN A 34 12.28 -9.22 -4.25
CA GLN A 34 10.88 -9.58 -4.24
C GLN A 34 10.65 -10.75 -3.30
N ARG A 35 11.57 -11.73 -3.27
CA ARG A 35 11.41 -12.85 -2.37
C ARG A 35 11.50 -12.41 -0.92
N LYS A 36 12.38 -11.46 -0.63
CA LYS A 36 12.47 -10.98 0.73
C LYS A 36 11.22 -10.23 1.13
N TYR A 37 10.69 -9.42 0.22
CA TYR A 37 9.47 -8.70 0.51
C TYR A 37 8.36 -9.68 0.80
N ASP A 38 8.22 -10.71 -0.03
CA ASP A 38 7.15 -11.67 0.13
C ASP A 38 7.28 -12.38 1.47
N TYR A 39 8.50 -12.72 1.85
CA TYR A 39 8.69 -13.42 3.11
C TYR A 39 8.29 -12.52 4.28
N PHE A 40 8.74 -11.28 4.29
CA PHE A 40 8.40 -10.40 5.38
C PHE A 40 6.91 -10.10 5.43
N PHE A 41 6.29 -9.97 4.27
CA PHE A 41 4.89 -9.64 4.25
C PHE A 41 4.05 -10.81 4.77
N LEU A 42 4.34 -12.01 4.32
CA LEU A 42 3.57 -13.15 4.79
C LEU A 42 3.80 -13.40 6.27
N GLU A 43 5.02 -13.16 6.72
CA GLU A 43 5.29 -13.36 8.12
C GLU A 43 4.56 -12.28 8.94
N ALA A 44 4.45 -11.08 8.41
CA ALA A 44 3.73 -10.02 9.10
C ALA A 44 2.26 -10.40 9.26
N ILE A 45 1.65 -10.97 8.21
CA ILE A 45 0.27 -11.34 8.30
C ILE A 45 0.10 -12.47 9.31
N ARG A 46 1.06 -13.39 9.34
CA ARG A 46 0.97 -14.49 10.29
C ARG A 46 1.07 -13.97 11.72
N MET A 47 1.98 -13.01 11.97
CA MET A 47 2.12 -12.46 13.30
C MET A 47 0.87 -11.69 13.70
N LYS A 48 0.25 -11.01 12.73
CA LYS A 48 -0.96 -10.27 13.02
C LYS A 48 -2.05 -11.26 13.45
N GLU A 49 -2.14 -12.40 12.83
CA GLU A 49 -3.15 -13.36 13.20
C GLU A 49 -2.89 -13.95 14.57
N LYS A 50 -1.64 -14.00 14.99
CA LYS A 50 -1.32 -14.45 16.32
C LYS A 50 -1.41 -13.33 17.32
N LYS A 51 -1.81 -12.15 16.87
CA LYS A 51 -1.95 -10.98 17.72
C LYS A 51 -0.62 -10.49 18.26
N GLU A 52 0.46 -10.79 17.55
CA GLU A 52 1.76 -10.27 17.91
C GLU A 52 1.98 -9.03 17.09
N TYR A 53 1.33 -7.96 17.47
CA TYR A 53 1.25 -6.78 16.64
C TYR A 53 2.55 -6.02 16.53
N ALA A 54 3.35 -5.99 17.59
CA ALA A 54 4.62 -5.28 17.50
C ALA A 54 5.54 -5.96 16.48
N THR A 55 5.57 -7.28 16.48
CA THR A 55 6.38 -7.99 15.52
C THR A 55 5.85 -7.79 14.11
N ALA A 56 4.53 -7.84 13.96
CA ALA A 56 3.95 -7.65 12.64
C ALA A 56 4.27 -6.25 12.11
N PHE A 57 4.19 -5.25 12.96
CA PHE A 57 4.46 -3.89 12.56
C PHE A 57 5.91 -3.77 12.09
N GLY A 58 6.85 -4.34 12.82
CA GLY A 58 8.24 -4.29 12.41
C GLY A 58 8.49 -4.98 11.09
N LEU A 59 7.82 -6.11 10.85
CA LEU A 59 7.98 -6.80 9.59
C LEU A 59 7.42 -5.98 8.43
N LEU A 60 6.33 -5.27 8.67
CA LEU A 60 5.78 -4.42 7.63
C LEU A 60 6.72 -3.24 7.34
N GLN A 61 7.41 -2.74 8.35
CA GLN A 61 8.37 -1.70 8.11
C GLN A 61 9.52 -2.21 7.25
N HIS A 62 9.93 -3.46 7.44
CA HIS A 62 10.95 -4.04 6.59
C HIS A 62 10.44 -4.16 5.15
N CYS A 63 9.17 -4.49 4.97
CA CYS A 63 8.60 -4.53 3.64
C CYS A 63 8.75 -3.18 2.95
N LEU A 64 8.48 -2.12 3.69
CA LEU A 64 8.54 -0.80 3.09
C LEU A 64 9.97 -0.32 2.87
N GLU A 65 10.94 -0.90 3.57
CA GLU A 65 12.31 -0.60 3.27
C GLU A 65 12.69 -1.19 1.92
N ILE A 66 12.13 -2.33 1.58
CA ILE A 66 12.43 -2.96 0.31
C ILE A 66 11.63 -2.28 -0.80
N ASN A 67 10.37 -2.01 -0.56
CA ASN A 67 9.54 -1.40 -1.58
C ASN A 67 8.65 -0.34 -0.94
N PRO A 68 9.09 0.90 -0.90
CA PRO A 68 8.32 1.95 -0.24
C PRO A 68 6.95 2.21 -0.84
N ASN A 69 6.74 1.78 -2.08
CA ASN A 69 5.46 2.00 -2.71
C ASN A 69 4.56 0.79 -2.72
N ALA A 70 4.88 -0.22 -1.93
CA ALA A 70 4.07 -1.43 -1.93
C ALA A 70 2.73 -1.15 -1.30
N SER A 71 1.68 -1.20 -2.08
CA SER A 71 0.36 -0.83 -1.58
C SER A 71 -0.12 -1.80 -0.51
N SER A 72 0.18 -3.08 -0.61
CA SER A 72 -0.30 -4.00 0.40
C SER A 72 0.33 -3.72 1.76
N ALA A 73 1.62 -3.44 1.81
CA ALA A 73 2.27 -3.15 3.08
C ALA A 73 1.81 -1.79 3.60
N LEU A 74 1.61 -0.83 2.71
CA LEU A 74 1.14 0.47 3.13
C LEU A 74 -0.26 0.38 3.73
N TYR A 75 -1.09 -0.42 3.11
CA TYR A 75 -2.45 -0.59 3.61
C TYR A 75 -2.41 -1.22 5.00
N GLU A 76 -1.64 -2.28 5.17
CA GLU A 76 -1.59 -2.95 6.46
C GLU A 76 -1.03 -2.04 7.54
N ILE A 77 0.03 -1.34 7.24
CA ILE A 77 0.66 -0.54 8.26
C ILE A 77 -0.18 0.67 8.62
N SER A 78 -1.00 1.16 7.70
CA SER A 78 -1.84 2.29 8.00
C SER A 78 -2.89 1.92 9.05
N GLN A 79 -3.30 0.68 9.08
CA GLN A 79 -4.26 0.26 10.07
C GLN A 79 -3.66 0.30 11.47
N TYR A 80 -2.36 0.02 11.59
CA TYR A 80 -1.71 0.09 12.87
C TYR A 80 -1.63 1.55 13.34
N TYR A 81 -1.38 2.47 12.42
CA TYR A 81 -1.32 3.87 12.79
C TYR A 81 -2.70 4.37 13.23
N MET A 82 -3.73 3.94 12.55
CA MET A 82 -5.05 4.37 12.95
C MET A 82 -5.40 3.84 14.32
N PHE A 83 -5.03 2.61 14.61
CA PHE A 83 -5.31 2.01 15.88
C PHE A 83 -4.57 2.77 16.97
N LEU A 84 -3.31 3.12 16.75
CA LEU A 84 -2.55 3.83 17.73
C LEU A 84 -3.09 5.23 17.98
N ARG A 85 -3.66 5.84 16.97
CA ARG A 85 -4.21 7.14 17.16
C ARG A 85 -5.54 7.12 17.86
N GLN A 86 -6.29 6.12 17.70
CA GLN A 86 -7.60 6.07 18.27
C GLN A 86 -7.67 5.51 19.67
N VAL A 87 -6.78 4.60 20.01
CA VAL A 87 -6.86 3.93 21.27
C VAL A 87 -5.55 3.94 21.98
N PRO A 88 -5.44 4.53 23.11
CA PRO A 88 -4.18 4.53 23.84
C PRO A 88 -3.67 3.13 24.12
N GLN A 89 -4.55 2.19 24.33
CA GLN A 89 -4.12 0.86 24.54
C GLN A 89 -3.45 0.30 23.34
N GLY A 90 -3.64 0.88 22.16
CA GLY A 90 -2.99 0.40 20.98
C GLY A 90 -1.51 0.54 21.08
N GLN A 91 -1.04 1.59 21.71
CA GLN A 91 0.36 1.76 21.83
C GLN A 91 0.92 0.70 22.72
N ALA A 92 0.28 0.38 23.79
CA ALA A 92 0.75 -0.66 24.68
C ALA A 92 0.80 -1.98 23.95
N ALA A 93 -0.13 -2.22 23.07
CA ALA A 93 -0.16 -3.49 22.36
C ALA A 93 1.01 -3.62 21.41
N LEU A 94 1.55 -2.51 20.94
CA LEU A 94 2.65 -2.58 20.02
C LEU A 94 3.99 -2.53 20.71
N GLU A 95 4.00 -2.28 21.96
CA GLU A 95 5.20 -2.29 22.71
C GLU A 95 5.46 -3.63 23.30
#